data_4e310356cfacb7be8e5600e5fdd94271
#
_entry.id   4e310356cfacb7be8e5600e5fdd94271
#
_cell.length_a   1.000
_cell.length_b   1.000
_cell.length_c   1.000
_cell.angle_alpha   90.00
_cell.angle_beta   90.00
_cell.angle_gamma   90.00
#
_symmetry.space_group_name_H-M   'P 1'
#
loop_
_entity.id
_entity.type
_entity.pdbx_description
1 polymer ?
#
loop_
_entity_poly.entity_id
_entity_poly.type
_entity_poly.pdbx_seq_one_letter_code
_entity_poly.pdbx_strand_id
1 'polypeptide(L)'
;MGSDYQYEAAEEWFVNLDKLVKHVNEVSAKTGVTAKYSTMADYVKAKRTDASVTAGWPLKTDDMFPYADGPHMFWSGYFTSRPALKRYIRTASSQLQSVRHLLAFTPSSPLDATTPLEEALGVVQHHDAVTGTEMQHVAFDYAYRIHKGAAHADDALSAALNHLLPSKSPTPTTWSRCELLNVSVCYPSQAKTGTSLPLEFAVYNPLAQPVTTYLHLPVGKAAASYTVVDPSGKKLPQVMVPSEQQVTNYLPFNA
;
A
#
# COMPACT_ATOMS: atom_id res chain seq x y z
N MET A 1 -15.65 -26.32 -3.69
CA MET A 1 -16.45 -25.74 -2.60
C MET A 1 -15.86 -26.23 -1.29
N GLY A 2 -15.83 -25.40 -0.26
CA GLY A 2 -15.27 -25.69 1.04
C GLY A 2 -15.19 -24.42 1.89
N SER A 3 -14.74 -24.56 3.13
CA SER A 3 -14.44 -23.45 4.03
C SER A 3 -12.94 -23.15 4.00
N ASP A 4 -12.50 -22.20 4.83
CA ASP A 4 -11.09 -21.90 5.02
C ASP A 4 -10.31 -23.14 5.44
N TYR A 5 -9.06 -23.23 5.02
CA TYR A 5 -8.15 -24.36 5.27
C TYR A 5 -8.60 -25.73 4.73
N GLN A 6 -9.63 -25.76 3.90
CA GLN A 6 -10.00 -26.98 3.21
C GLN A 6 -8.95 -27.30 2.13
N TYR A 7 -8.80 -28.58 1.80
CA TYR A 7 -7.83 -29.09 0.83
C TYR A 7 -6.35 -29.03 1.26
N GLU A 8 -6.02 -28.69 2.49
CA GLU A 8 -4.64 -28.79 3.00
C GLU A 8 -4.12 -30.24 2.96
N ALA A 9 -4.96 -31.20 3.36
CA ALA A 9 -4.71 -32.63 3.19
C ALA A 9 -5.28 -33.11 1.86
N ALA A 10 -4.61 -32.80 0.77
CA ALA A 10 -5.12 -33.00 -0.59
C ALA A 10 -5.49 -34.47 -0.91
N GLU A 11 -4.71 -35.43 -0.42
CA GLU A 11 -4.99 -36.87 -0.66
C GLU A 11 -6.35 -37.28 -0.12
N GLU A 12 -6.75 -36.85 1.06
CA GLU A 12 -8.05 -37.13 1.66
C GLU A 12 -9.19 -36.60 0.78
N TRP A 13 -9.04 -35.39 0.29
CA TRP A 13 -10.01 -34.77 -0.60
C TRP A 13 -10.11 -35.49 -1.93
N PHE A 14 -8.99 -35.85 -2.56
CA PHE A 14 -9.01 -36.57 -3.83
C PHE A 14 -9.61 -37.95 -3.71
N VAL A 15 -9.31 -38.71 -2.64
CA VAL A 15 -9.95 -40.03 -2.40
C VAL A 15 -11.48 -39.89 -2.34
N ASN A 16 -12.01 -38.87 -1.70
CA ASN A 16 -13.45 -38.66 -1.60
C ASN A 16 -14.06 -38.15 -2.91
N LEU A 17 -13.37 -37.23 -3.60
CA LEU A 17 -13.81 -36.71 -4.90
C LEU A 17 -13.80 -37.81 -5.98
N ASP A 18 -12.79 -38.67 -6.01
CA ASP A 18 -12.73 -39.80 -6.94
C ASP A 18 -13.90 -40.76 -6.77
N LYS A 19 -14.26 -41.07 -5.51
CA LYS A 19 -15.45 -41.87 -5.21
C LYS A 19 -16.71 -41.17 -5.68
N LEU A 20 -16.85 -39.87 -5.41
CA LEU A 20 -18.02 -39.09 -5.84
C LEU A 20 -18.15 -39.09 -7.38
N VAL A 21 -17.07 -38.77 -8.09
CA VAL A 21 -17.03 -38.77 -9.56
C VAL A 21 -17.40 -40.15 -10.13
N LYS A 22 -16.80 -41.22 -9.57
CA LYS A 22 -17.11 -42.59 -9.98
C LYS A 22 -18.60 -42.90 -9.81
N HIS A 23 -19.16 -42.72 -8.64
CA HIS A 23 -20.55 -43.10 -8.36
C HIS A 23 -21.57 -42.26 -9.12
N VAL A 24 -21.31 -40.94 -9.29
CA VAL A 24 -22.16 -40.10 -10.15
C VAL A 24 -22.19 -40.62 -11.58
N ASN A 25 -21.03 -41.00 -12.12
CA ASN A 25 -20.92 -41.43 -13.51
C ASN A 25 -21.51 -42.84 -13.71
N GLU A 26 -21.45 -43.74 -12.72
CA GLU A 26 -22.11 -45.06 -12.76
C GLU A 26 -23.62 -44.97 -12.97
N VAL A 27 -24.25 -43.92 -12.49
CA VAL A 27 -25.71 -43.72 -12.61
C VAL A 27 -26.09 -42.67 -13.64
N SER A 28 -25.14 -42.14 -14.40
CA SER A 28 -25.32 -41.05 -15.35
C SER A 28 -26.41 -41.31 -16.39
N ALA A 29 -26.53 -42.54 -16.86
CA ALA A 29 -27.58 -42.93 -17.81
C ALA A 29 -29.02 -42.75 -17.27
N LYS A 30 -29.20 -42.80 -15.94
CA LYS A 30 -30.50 -42.58 -15.29
C LYS A 30 -30.72 -41.12 -14.90
N THR A 31 -29.66 -40.45 -14.50
CA THR A 31 -29.72 -39.07 -13.95
C THR A 31 -29.52 -37.98 -14.98
N GLY A 32 -28.88 -38.31 -16.11
CA GLY A 32 -28.45 -37.31 -17.08
C GLY A 32 -27.26 -36.45 -16.60
N VAL A 33 -26.66 -36.76 -15.43
CA VAL A 33 -25.58 -35.99 -14.81
C VAL A 33 -24.27 -36.75 -14.93
N THR A 34 -23.22 -36.04 -15.33
CA THR A 34 -21.83 -36.53 -15.30
C THR A 34 -20.96 -35.59 -14.46
N ALA A 35 -19.97 -36.16 -13.78
CA ALA A 35 -19.01 -35.41 -13.00
C ALA A 35 -17.58 -35.65 -13.50
N LYS A 36 -16.76 -34.62 -13.50
CA LYS A 36 -15.35 -34.69 -13.86
C LYS A 36 -14.54 -33.61 -13.18
N TYR A 37 -13.24 -33.81 -13.05
CA TYR A 37 -12.33 -32.73 -12.75
C TYR A 37 -12.28 -31.72 -13.91
N SER A 38 -12.09 -30.46 -13.58
CA SER A 38 -12.02 -29.39 -14.56
C SER A 38 -11.10 -28.27 -14.08
N THR A 39 -10.64 -27.46 -15.01
CA THR A 39 -9.96 -26.20 -14.71
C THR A 39 -10.97 -25.06 -14.65
N MET A 40 -10.59 -23.94 -14.01
CA MET A 40 -11.41 -22.71 -14.03
C MET A 40 -11.63 -22.21 -15.46
N ALA A 41 -10.61 -22.32 -16.31
CA ALA A 41 -10.72 -21.91 -17.72
C ALA A 41 -11.78 -22.73 -18.47
N ASP A 42 -11.79 -24.05 -18.29
CA ASP A 42 -12.77 -24.93 -18.91
C ASP A 42 -14.20 -24.67 -18.39
N TYR A 43 -14.33 -24.44 -17.08
CA TYR A 43 -15.60 -24.09 -16.46
C TYR A 43 -16.17 -22.78 -17.06
N VAL A 44 -15.36 -21.73 -17.09
CA VAL A 44 -15.77 -20.43 -17.66
C VAL A 44 -16.12 -20.57 -19.15
N LYS A 45 -15.30 -21.31 -19.92
CA LYS A 45 -15.57 -21.59 -21.33
C LYS A 45 -16.93 -22.29 -21.50
N ALA A 46 -17.19 -23.34 -20.74
CA ALA A 46 -18.45 -24.07 -20.79
C ALA A 46 -19.65 -23.16 -20.47
N LYS A 47 -19.54 -22.34 -19.43
CA LYS A 47 -20.60 -21.38 -19.05
C LYS A 47 -20.85 -20.33 -20.12
N ARG A 48 -19.81 -19.82 -20.78
CA ARG A 48 -19.93 -18.80 -21.84
C ARG A 48 -20.49 -19.34 -23.15
N THR A 49 -20.37 -20.65 -23.40
CA THR A 49 -20.89 -21.30 -24.61
C THR A 49 -22.31 -21.83 -24.41
N ASP A 50 -22.81 -21.91 -23.20
CA ASP A 50 -24.17 -22.34 -22.90
C ASP A 50 -25.15 -21.19 -23.13
N ALA A 51 -25.93 -21.28 -24.22
CA ALA A 51 -26.88 -20.26 -24.62
C ALA A 51 -28.00 -20.06 -23.56
N SER A 52 -28.37 -21.10 -22.81
CA SER A 52 -29.39 -21.01 -21.75
C SER A 52 -28.90 -20.19 -20.55
N VAL A 53 -27.59 -20.22 -20.31
CA VAL A 53 -26.95 -19.42 -19.25
C VAL A 53 -26.75 -17.99 -19.71
N THR A 54 -26.20 -17.78 -20.89
CA THR A 54 -25.81 -16.43 -21.38
C THR A 54 -27.00 -15.54 -21.70
N ALA A 55 -28.13 -16.10 -22.13
CA ALA A 55 -29.34 -15.34 -22.43
C ALA A 55 -30.04 -14.76 -21.17
N GLY A 56 -29.77 -15.30 -20.01
CA GLY A 56 -30.44 -14.93 -18.76
C GLY A 56 -29.53 -14.29 -17.70
N TRP A 57 -28.34 -13.81 -18.05
CA TRP A 57 -27.44 -13.22 -17.06
C TRP A 57 -28.03 -11.93 -16.50
N PRO A 58 -28.19 -11.85 -15.16
CA PRO A 58 -28.74 -10.65 -14.55
C PRO A 58 -27.76 -9.49 -14.68
N LEU A 59 -28.30 -8.31 -14.95
CA LEU A 59 -27.54 -7.07 -14.97
C LEU A 59 -27.81 -6.29 -13.69
N LYS A 60 -26.74 -5.98 -12.95
CA LYS A 60 -26.76 -5.06 -11.80
C LYS A 60 -26.22 -3.71 -12.26
N THR A 61 -26.96 -2.63 -11.98
CA THR A 61 -26.61 -1.25 -12.39
C THR A 61 -26.38 -0.32 -11.21
N ASP A 62 -26.63 -0.79 -10.00
CA ASP A 62 -26.38 -0.09 -8.73
C ASP A 62 -25.07 -0.56 -8.06
N ASP A 63 -24.74 0.03 -6.94
CA ASP A 63 -23.54 -0.28 -6.17
C ASP A 63 -23.51 -1.72 -5.65
N MET A 64 -22.29 -2.27 -5.55
CA MET A 64 -22.04 -3.57 -4.93
C MET A 64 -21.86 -3.48 -3.40
N PHE A 65 -21.75 -2.28 -2.86
CA PHE A 65 -21.54 -2.00 -1.44
C PHE A 65 -22.71 -1.24 -0.82
N PRO A 66 -22.94 -1.44 0.48
CA PRO A 66 -22.32 -2.45 1.36
C PRO A 66 -22.82 -3.86 1.07
N TYR A 67 -21.97 -4.87 1.31
CA TYR A 67 -22.36 -6.27 1.28
C TYR A 67 -23.18 -6.63 2.52
N ALA A 68 -24.19 -7.47 2.35
CA ALA A 68 -24.95 -8.06 3.44
C ALA A 68 -25.12 -9.57 3.18
N ASP A 69 -24.83 -10.41 4.16
CA ASP A 69 -25.00 -11.87 4.08
C ASP A 69 -26.30 -12.36 4.72
N GLY A 70 -27.12 -11.44 5.22
CA GLY A 70 -28.44 -11.68 5.79
C GLY A 70 -29.17 -10.37 6.06
N PRO A 71 -30.44 -10.41 6.53
CA PRO A 71 -31.21 -9.23 6.88
C PRO A 71 -30.49 -8.38 7.93
N HIS A 72 -30.21 -7.12 7.60
CA HIS A 72 -29.50 -6.17 8.47
C HIS A 72 -28.06 -6.57 8.86
N MET A 73 -27.47 -7.58 8.19
CA MET A 73 -26.11 -8.07 8.46
C MET A 73 -25.10 -7.42 7.50
N PHE A 74 -24.97 -6.11 7.57
CA PHE A 74 -24.09 -5.34 6.69
C PHE A 74 -22.63 -5.42 7.11
N TRP A 75 -21.78 -5.71 6.14
CA TRP A 75 -20.34 -5.76 6.30
C TRP A 75 -19.72 -4.38 6.07
N SER A 76 -20.00 -3.44 6.94
CA SER A 76 -19.51 -2.05 6.81
C SER A 76 -18.40 -1.70 7.80
N GLY A 77 -18.17 -2.50 8.83
CA GLY A 77 -17.18 -2.24 9.88
C GLY A 77 -15.74 -2.18 9.36
N TYR A 78 -15.40 -2.99 8.37
CA TYR A 78 -14.06 -3.01 7.79
C TYR A 78 -13.71 -1.76 6.95
N PHE A 79 -14.68 -0.93 6.62
CA PHE A 79 -14.41 0.34 5.92
C PHE A 79 -13.52 1.26 6.75
N THR A 80 -13.64 1.20 8.07
CA THR A 80 -12.92 2.08 9.00
C THR A 80 -12.09 1.36 10.05
N SER A 81 -12.08 0.01 10.04
CA SER A 81 -11.26 -0.76 10.97
C SER A 81 -9.77 -0.48 10.76
N ARG A 82 -9.01 -0.26 11.83
CA ARG A 82 -7.57 0.08 11.81
C ARG A 82 -7.23 1.21 10.83
N PRO A 83 -7.78 2.41 11.03
CA PRO A 83 -7.61 3.52 10.08
C PRO A 83 -6.15 3.94 9.94
N ALA A 84 -5.33 3.81 10.98
CA ALA A 84 -3.90 4.10 10.93
C ALA A 84 -3.16 3.14 9.98
N LEU A 85 -3.45 1.84 10.03
CA LEU A 85 -2.88 0.85 9.10
C LEU A 85 -3.33 1.13 7.67
N LYS A 86 -4.63 1.41 7.45
CA LYS A 86 -5.16 1.79 6.12
C LYS A 86 -4.41 2.99 5.54
N ARG A 87 -4.19 4.03 6.36
CA ARG A 87 -3.43 5.21 5.94
C ARG A 87 -1.97 4.89 5.66
N TYR A 88 -1.34 4.04 6.48
CA TYR A 88 0.04 3.64 6.28
C TYR A 88 0.23 2.89 4.97
N ILE A 89 -0.64 1.93 4.66
CA ILE A 89 -0.66 1.21 3.38
C ILE A 89 -0.78 2.20 2.20
N ARG A 90 -1.71 3.15 2.28
CA ARG A 90 -1.91 4.15 1.24
C ARG A 90 -0.70 5.05 1.05
N THR A 91 -0.06 5.47 2.13
CA THR A 91 1.16 6.29 2.10
C THR A 91 2.33 5.53 1.49
N ALA A 92 2.52 4.27 1.88
CA ALA A 92 3.56 3.41 1.34
C ALA A 92 3.35 3.14 -0.17
N SER A 93 2.10 2.96 -0.62
CA SER A 93 1.79 2.86 -2.04
C SER A 93 2.18 4.13 -2.82
N SER A 94 1.91 5.30 -2.25
CA SER A 94 2.33 6.57 -2.88
C SER A 94 3.85 6.71 -2.93
N GLN A 95 4.57 6.26 -1.89
CA GLN A 95 6.03 6.21 -1.87
C GLN A 95 6.55 5.32 -2.98
N LEU A 96 6.04 4.08 -3.09
CA LEU A 96 6.44 3.13 -4.13
C LEU A 96 6.30 3.74 -5.52
N GLN A 97 5.14 4.35 -5.83
CA GLN A 97 4.93 4.96 -7.14
C GLN A 97 5.91 6.10 -7.40
N SER A 98 6.15 6.97 -6.41
CA SER A 98 7.09 8.07 -6.55
C SER A 98 8.53 7.60 -6.80
N VAL A 99 8.98 6.58 -6.06
CA VAL A 99 10.31 6.01 -6.24
C VAL A 99 10.44 5.37 -7.62
N ARG A 100 9.47 4.57 -8.05
CA ARG A 100 9.47 3.95 -9.39
C ARG A 100 9.52 4.97 -10.51
N HIS A 101 8.77 6.06 -10.40
CA HIS A 101 8.84 7.16 -11.38
C HIS A 101 10.23 7.77 -11.46
N LEU A 102 10.85 8.07 -10.32
CA LEU A 102 12.19 8.67 -10.29
C LEU A 102 13.26 7.71 -10.80
N LEU A 103 13.16 6.41 -10.48
CA LEU A 103 14.05 5.37 -10.99
C LEU A 103 13.97 5.23 -12.52
N ALA A 104 12.79 5.44 -13.11
CA ALA A 104 12.64 5.40 -14.57
C ALA A 104 13.48 6.47 -15.30
N PHE A 105 13.84 7.55 -14.61
CA PHE A 105 14.73 8.59 -15.12
C PHE A 105 16.19 8.45 -14.66
N THR A 106 16.50 7.38 -13.92
CA THR A 106 17.84 7.14 -13.35
C THR A 106 18.50 5.97 -14.08
N PRO A 107 19.55 6.20 -14.90
CA PRO A 107 20.24 5.12 -15.59
C PRO A 107 20.81 4.10 -14.62
N SER A 108 20.82 2.83 -15.03
CA SER A 108 21.42 1.71 -14.27
C SER A 108 20.84 1.49 -12.87
N SER A 109 19.63 1.94 -12.61
CA SER A 109 18.95 1.60 -11.37
C SER A 109 18.63 0.11 -11.33
N PRO A 110 18.89 -0.59 -10.22
CA PRO A 110 18.49 -1.99 -10.07
C PRO A 110 16.97 -2.13 -10.24
N LEU A 111 16.52 -3.07 -11.07
CA LEU A 111 15.09 -3.31 -11.31
C LEU A 111 14.37 -3.81 -10.06
N ASP A 112 15.10 -4.40 -9.13
CA ASP A 112 14.63 -4.97 -7.87
C ASP A 112 14.71 -4.00 -6.67
N ALA A 113 15.16 -2.77 -6.89
CA ALA A 113 15.32 -1.78 -5.82
C ALA A 113 14.05 -1.49 -5.01
N THR A 114 12.87 -1.70 -5.60
CA THR A 114 11.57 -1.49 -4.95
C THR A 114 10.85 -2.80 -4.59
N THR A 115 11.39 -3.95 -4.98
CA THR A 115 10.75 -5.27 -4.79
C THR A 115 10.32 -5.54 -3.34
N PRO A 116 11.13 -5.28 -2.30
CA PRO A 116 10.70 -5.52 -0.92
C PRO A 116 9.44 -4.73 -0.52
N LEU A 117 9.29 -3.50 -1.01
CA LEU A 117 8.09 -2.70 -0.77
C LEU A 117 6.90 -3.17 -1.62
N GLU A 118 7.15 -3.59 -2.85
CA GLU A 118 6.12 -4.16 -3.73
C GLU A 118 5.52 -5.43 -3.14
N GLU A 119 6.36 -6.35 -2.67
CA GLU A 119 5.93 -7.58 -2.01
C GLU A 119 5.14 -7.30 -0.73
N ALA A 120 5.63 -6.40 0.13
CA ALA A 120 4.93 -5.99 1.34
C ALA A 120 3.55 -5.40 1.02
N LEU A 121 3.47 -4.51 0.02
CA LEU A 121 2.22 -3.91 -0.43
C LEU A 121 1.28 -4.94 -1.08
N GLY A 122 1.82 -5.94 -1.78
CA GLY A 122 1.05 -7.06 -2.32
C GLY A 122 0.39 -7.86 -1.21
N VAL A 123 1.14 -8.23 -0.18
CA VAL A 123 0.63 -8.97 0.99
C VAL A 123 -0.48 -8.21 1.69
N VAL A 124 -0.33 -6.91 1.92
CA VAL A 124 -1.34 -6.13 2.66
C VAL A 124 -2.60 -5.77 1.85
N GLN A 125 -2.68 -6.17 0.57
CA GLN A 125 -3.94 -6.15 -0.18
C GLN A 125 -4.86 -7.32 0.18
N HIS A 126 -4.39 -8.28 0.98
CA HIS A 126 -5.22 -9.36 1.50
C HIS A 126 -6.49 -8.83 2.19
N HIS A 127 -7.60 -9.57 2.03
CA HIS A 127 -8.90 -9.13 2.53
C HIS A 127 -9.04 -9.04 4.06
N ASP A 128 -8.07 -9.56 4.82
CA ASP A 128 -7.95 -9.35 6.27
C ASP A 128 -6.85 -8.34 6.65
N ALA A 129 -6.04 -7.87 5.70
CA ALA A 129 -4.97 -6.91 5.97
C ALA A 129 -5.45 -5.46 5.85
N VAL A 130 -5.64 -4.95 4.62
CA VAL A 130 -6.10 -3.57 4.40
C VAL A 130 -7.48 -3.30 5.00
N THR A 131 -8.30 -4.33 5.14
CA THR A 131 -9.60 -4.28 5.80
C THR A 131 -9.51 -4.05 7.31
N GLY A 132 -8.40 -4.45 7.93
CA GLY A 132 -8.20 -4.30 9.37
C GLY A 132 -8.97 -5.32 10.21
N THR A 133 -9.26 -6.50 9.64
CA THR A 133 -10.03 -7.58 10.27
C THR A 133 -9.15 -8.70 10.82
N GLU A 134 -7.85 -8.57 10.70
CA GLU A 134 -6.83 -9.50 11.21
C GLU A 134 -6.62 -9.39 12.72
N MET A 135 -5.99 -10.41 13.30
CA MET A 135 -5.53 -10.38 14.70
C MET A 135 -4.41 -9.33 14.89
N GLN A 136 -4.30 -8.80 16.12
CA GLN A 136 -3.40 -7.67 16.41
C GLN A 136 -1.93 -7.95 16.08
N HIS A 137 -1.43 -9.14 16.38
CA HIS A 137 -0.04 -9.48 16.07
C HIS A 137 0.23 -9.59 14.58
N VAL A 138 -0.79 -9.96 13.78
CA VAL A 138 -0.72 -9.98 12.31
C VAL A 138 -0.70 -8.54 11.76
N ALA A 139 -1.50 -7.64 12.33
CA ALA A 139 -1.46 -6.21 11.98
C ALA A 139 -0.07 -5.60 12.21
N PHE A 140 0.59 -5.98 13.30
CA PHE A 140 1.98 -5.56 13.57
C PHE A 140 2.97 -6.12 12.55
N ASP A 141 2.81 -7.38 12.12
CA ASP A 141 3.66 -7.96 11.08
C ASP A 141 3.46 -7.24 9.74
N TYR A 142 2.25 -6.91 9.36
CA TYR A 142 1.98 -6.13 8.16
C TYR A 142 2.64 -4.75 8.18
N ALA A 143 2.50 -4.03 9.28
CA ALA A 143 3.16 -2.73 9.45
C ALA A 143 4.69 -2.86 9.40
N TYR A 144 5.25 -3.89 10.03
CA TYR A 144 6.69 -4.17 10.00
C TYR A 144 7.21 -4.48 8.60
N ARG A 145 6.49 -5.30 7.81
CA ARG A 145 6.85 -5.59 6.42
C ARG A 145 6.89 -4.33 5.56
N ILE A 146 5.87 -3.47 5.69
CA ILE A 146 5.84 -2.18 5.00
C ILE A 146 7.03 -1.32 5.42
N HIS A 147 7.33 -1.22 6.72
CA HIS A 147 8.45 -0.44 7.22
C HIS A 147 9.78 -0.91 6.65
N LYS A 148 10.04 -2.21 6.63
CA LYS A 148 11.25 -2.79 6.04
C LYS A 148 11.35 -2.53 4.54
N GLY A 149 10.25 -2.73 3.81
CA GLY A 149 10.21 -2.44 2.37
C GLY A 149 10.40 -0.96 2.06
N ALA A 150 9.79 -0.09 2.87
CA ALA A 150 9.93 1.36 2.73
C ALA A 150 11.37 1.85 2.92
N ALA A 151 12.12 1.25 3.86
CA ALA A 151 13.53 1.58 4.06
C ALA A 151 14.38 1.28 2.80
N HIS A 152 14.18 0.13 2.17
CA HIS A 152 14.84 -0.19 0.90
C HIS A 152 14.47 0.80 -0.22
N ALA A 153 13.20 1.19 -0.28
CA ALA A 153 12.73 2.18 -1.25
C ALA A 153 13.32 3.58 -0.97
N ASP A 154 13.58 3.95 0.28
CA ASP A 154 14.22 5.21 0.66
C ASP A 154 15.70 5.25 0.23
N ASP A 155 16.43 4.13 0.28
CA ASP A 155 17.79 4.03 -0.26
C ASP A 155 17.79 4.26 -1.78
N ALA A 156 16.87 3.61 -2.48
CA ALA A 156 16.69 3.79 -3.92
C ALA A 156 16.29 5.22 -4.29
N LEU A 157 15.40 5.83 -3.49
CA LEU A 157 15.01 7.24 -3.64
C LEU A 157 16.21 8.16 -3.47
N SER A 158 17.04 7.94 -2.45
CA SER A 158 18.24 8.74 -2.19
C SER A 158 19.22 8.69 -3.36
N ALA A 159 19.44 7.50 -3.92
CA ALA A 159 20.27 7.32 -5.10
C ALA A 159 19.72 8.07 -6.34
N ALA A 160 18.41 7.94 -6.58
CA ALA A 160 17.75 8.64 -7.69
C ALA A 160 17.82 10.16 -7.56
N LEU A 161 17.58 10.71 -6.38
CA LEU A 161 17.66 12.14 -6.13
C LEU A 161 19.09 12.67 -6.33
N ASN A 162 20.11 11.93 -5.91
CA ASN A 162 21.50 12.31 -6.15
C ASN A 162 21.88 12.32 -7.65
N HIS A 163 21.21 11.51 -8.46
CA HIS A 163 21.40 11.53 -9.92
C HIS A 163 20.65 12.67 -10.60
N LEU A 164 19.41 12.91 -10.18
CA LEU A 164 18.50 13.84 -10.86
C LEU A 164 18.68 15.30 -10.44
N LEU A 165 19.14 15.55 -9.22
CA LEU A 165 19.34 16.90 -8.69
C LEU A 165 20.80 17.36 -8.91
N PRO A 166 21.01 18.62 -9.30
CA PRO A 166 22.36 19.17 -9.45
C PRO A 166 23.05 19.19 -8.07
N SER A 167 24.11 18.40 -7.92
CA SER A 167 24.89 18.38 -6.68
C SER A 167 25.90 19.52 -6.67
N LYS A 168 25.96 20.26 -5.56
CA LYS A 168 27.03 21.22 -5.26
C LYS A 168 28.17 20.60 -4.45
N SER A 169 28.00 19.34 -4.03
CA SER A 169 28.95 18.59 -3.20
C SER A 169 29.55 17.41 -3.96
N PRO A 170 30.84 17.12 -3.81
CA PRO A 170 31.47 15.93 -4.38
C PRO A 170 31.01 14.63 -3.69
N THR A 171 30.42 14.71 -2.50
CA THR A 171 29.86 13.58 -1.77
C THR A 171 28.37 13.49 -1.97
N PRO A 172 27.82 12.28 -2.25
CA PRO A 172 26.37 12.09 -2.33
C PRO A 172 25.67 12.52 -1.05
N THR A 173 24.53 13.18 -1.19
CA THR A 173 23.68 13.56 -0.06
C THR A 173 22.85 12.35 0.37
N THR A 174 22.78 12.07 1.66
CA THR A 174 21.81 11.13 2.20
C THR A 174 20.48 11.84 2.33
N TRP A 175 19.53 11.48 1.49
CA TRP A 175 18.16 11.98 1.56
C TRP A 175 17.35 11.13 2.52
N SER A 176 16.55 11.77 3.36
CA SER A 176 15.71 11.11 4.33
C SER A 176 14.27 11.54 4.17
N ARG A 177 13.35 10.61 4.28
CA ARG A 177 11.91 10.88 4.27
C ARG A 177 11.41 11.12 5.69
N CYS A 178 10.38 11.93 5.83
CA CYS A 178 9.71 12.18 7.12
C CYS A 178 8.51 11.25 7.28
N GLU A 179 8.69 10.12 7.93
CA GLU A 179 7.64 9.11 8.11
C GLU A 179 6.47 9.59 8.96
N LEU A 180 6.72 10.45 9.95
CA LEU A 180 5.74 10.90 10.94
C LEU A 180 5.18 12.30 10.65
N LEU A 181 5.15 12.74 9.40
CA LEU A 181 4.56 14.04 9.04
C LEU A 181 3.09 14.17 9.43
N ASN A 182 2.36 13.08 9.50
CA ASN A 182 0.96 13.07 9.93
C ASN A 182 0.78 13.42 11.43
N VAL A 183 1.85 13.30 12.23
CA VAL A 183 1.91 13.73 13.63
C VAL A 183 2.86 14.93 13.83
N SER A 184 3.16 15.66 12.76
CA SER A 184 4.02 16.85 12.77
C SER A 184 5.46 16.60 13.25
N VAL A 185 6.00 15.40 12.98
CA VAL A 185 7.36 15.00 13.35
C VAL A 185 8.17 14.71 12.10
N CYS A 186 9.40 15.25 12.09
CA CYS A 186 10.39 14.95 11.08
C CYS A 186 11.79 15.01 11.72
N TYR A 187 12.29 13.90 12.18
CA TYR A 187 13.60 13.83 12.86
C TYR A 187 14.74 14.44 12.04
N PRO A 188 14.85 14.18 10.71
CA PRO A 188 15.91 14.78 9.90
C PRO A 188 15.90 16.31 9.90
N SER A 189 14.73 16.95 9.86
CA SER A 189 14.63 18.41 9.87
C SER A 189 14.78 19.00 11.27
N GLN A 190 14.30 18.29 12.30
CA GLN A 190 14.41 18.73 13.68
C GLN A 190 15.82 18.62 14.25
N ALA A 191 16.56 17.56 13.89
CA ALA A 191 17.93 17.34 14.34
C ALA A 191 18.93 18.38 13.81
N LYS A 192 18.66 18.97 12.63
CA LYS A 192 19.50 20.00 12.03
C LYS A 192 19.17 21.42 12.46
N THR A 193 18.10 21.62 13.22
CA THR A 193 17.72 22.94 13.71
C THR A 193 18.72 23.47 14.73
N GLY A 194 19.21 24.68 14.53
CA GLY A 194 20.25 25.31 15.35
C GLY A 194 21.67 25.14 14.81
N THR A 195 21.85 24.43 13.70
CA THR A 195 23.09 24.44 12.92
C THR A 195 23.09 25.64 11.94
N SER A 196 24.27 26.12 11.58
CA SER A 196 24.43 27.18 10.55
C SER A 196 24.21 26.68 9.13
N LEU A 197 23.92 25.40 8.93
CA LEU A 197 23.74 24.78 7.62
C LEU A 197 22.27 24.87 7.19
N PRO A 198 22.00 25.22 5.92
CA PRO A 198 20.64 25.21 5.39
C PRO A 198 20.08 23.78 5.37
N LEU A 199 18.77 23.68 5.59
CA LEU A 199 18.01 22.46 5.31
C LEU A 199 17.60 22.47 3.84
N GLU A 200 17.86 21.40 3.13
CA GLU A 200 17.41 21.22 1.76
C GLU A 200 16.24 20.23 1.72
N PHE A 201 15.22 20.57 0.96
CA PHE A 201 14.04 19.74 0.75
C PHE A 201 13.89 19.46 -0.74
N ALA A 202 13.78 18.18 -1.09
CA ALA A 202 13.38 17.77 -2.43
C ALA A 202 11.85 17.61 -2.46
N VAL A 203 11.22 18.28 -3.42
CA VAL A 203 9.78 18.17 -3.66
C VAL A 203 9.57 17.56 -5.03
N TYR A 204 8.85 16.46 -5.08
CA TYR A 204 8.53 15.78 -6.32
C TYR A 204 7.04 15.91 -6.64
N ASN A 205 6.73 16.44 -7.81
CA ASN A 205 5.37 16.48 -8.35
C ASN A 205 5.24 15.38 -9.41
N PRO A 206 4.52 14.27 -9.15
CA PRO A 206 4.33 13.18 -10.12
C PRO A 206 3.29 13.50 -11.20
N LEU A 207 2.61 14.64 -11.12
CA LEU A 207 1.55 15.01 -12.07
C LEU A 207 2.14 15.66 -13.33
N ALA A 208 1.46 15.52 -14.44
CA ALA A 208 1.83 16.15 -15.71
C ALA A 208 1.58 17.68 -15.74
N GLN A 209 1.03 18.25 -14.67
CA GLN A 209 0.66 19.66 -14.56
C GLN A 209 1.31 20.31 -13.32
N PRO A 210 1.59 21.62 -13.35
CA PRO A 210 2.03 22.36 -12.17
C PRO A 210 0.99 22.31 -11.05
N VAL A 211 1.47 22.21 -9.81
CA VAL A 211 0.62 22.21 -8.61
C VAL A 211 1.12 23.29 -7.65
N THR A 212 0.17 24.04 -7.09
CA THR A 212 0.43 24.94 -5.97
C THR A 212 -0.16 24.33 -4.72
N THR A 213 0.68 24.08 -3.71
CA THR A 213 0.27 23.46 -2.46
C THR A 213 1.07 23.97 -1.28
N TYR A 214 0.57 23.71 -0.07
CA TYR A 214 1.31 23.97 1.16
C TYR A 214 2.12 22.73 1.55
N LEU A 215 3.36 22.96 1.96
CA LEU A 215 4.22 21.93 2.55
C LEU A 215 4.33 22.17 4.05
N HIS A 216 4.06 21.15 4.83
CA HIS A 216 4.24 21.17 6.29
C HIS A 216 5.61 20.59 6.61
N LEU A 217 6.47 21.42 7.18
CA LEU A 217 7.85 21.06 7.52
C LEU A 217 8.05 21.21 9.04
N PRO A 218 8.07 20.12 9.80
CA PRO A 218 8.41 20.18 11.22
C PRO A 218 9.84 20.66 11.41
N VAL A 219 10.01 21.67 12.28
CA VAL A 219 11.30 22.27 12.61
C VAL A 219 11.44 22.40 14.11
N GLY A 220 12.67 22.34 14.62
CA GLY A 220 12.92 22.49 16.06
C GLY A 220 12.78 23.94 16.52
N LYS A 221 12.66 24.14 17.84
CA LYS A 221 12.47 25.44 18.49
C LYS A 221 13.74 26.34 18.49
N ALA A 222 14.86 25.88 17.97
CA ALA A 222 16.16 26.54 18.16
C ALA A 222 16.30 27.86 17.37
N ALA A 223 15.46 28.12 16.37
CA ALA A 223 15.48 29.37 15.62
C ALA A 223 14.19 30.17 15.81
N ALA A 224 14.32 31.47 15.97
CA ALA A 224 13.20 32.39 16.08
C ALA A 224 12.44 32.58 14.76
N SER A 225 13.11 32.35 13.63
CA SER A 225 12.54 32.48 12.28
C SER A 225 13.29 31.60 11.28
N TYR A 226 12.61 31.27 10.20
CA TYR A 226 13.16 30.57 9.05
C TYR A 226 12.92 31.41 7.79
N THR A 227 13.77 31.26 6.81
CA THR A 227 13.53 31.80 5.46
C THR A 227 13.56 30.63 4.48
N VAL A 228 12.49 30.45 3.73
CA VAL A 228 12.38 29.46 2.69
C VAL A 228 12.66 30.13 1.35
N VAL A 229 13.54 29.52 0.57
CA VAL A 229 13.89 29.99 -0.79
C VAL A 229 13.72 28.87 -1.79
N ASP A 230 13.33 29.22 -3.00
CA ASP A 230 13.31 28.28 -4.12
C ASP A 230 14.73 28.09 -4.72
N PRO A 231 14.93 27.19 -5.69
CA PRO A 231 16.23 26.99 -6.33
C PRO A 231 16.82 28.23 -7.01
N SER A 232 16.00 29.22 -7.35
CA SER A 232 16.46 30.51 -7.94
C SER A 232 16.90 31.51 -6.86
N GLY A 233 16.70 31.21 -5.57
CA GLY A 233 16.98 32.11 -4.45
C GLY A 233 15.81 33.05 -4.10
N LYS A 234 14.65 32.91 -4.75
CA LYS A 234 13.46 33.72 -4.46
C LYS A 234 12.85 33.25 -3.15
N LYS A 235 12.54 34.20 -2.27
CA LYS A 235 11.85 33.93 -1.01
C LYS A 235 10.41 33.47 -1.27
N LEU A 236 10.02 32.38 -0.62
CA LEU A 236 8.67 31.83 -0.65
C LEU A 236 7.86 32.30 0.56
N PRO A 237 6.54 32.47 0.41
CA PRO A 237 5.65 32.73 1.54
C PRO A 237 5.70 31.58 2.54
N GLN A 238 5.71 31.91 3.84
CA GLN A 238 5.76 30.94 4.92
C GLN A 238 4.98 31.44 6.13
N VAL A 239 4.47 30.51 6.91
CA VAL A 239 3.82 30.77 8.20
C VAL A 239 4.35 29.76 9.22
N MET A 240 4.73 30.25 10.39
CA MET A 240 5.10 29.39 11.51
C MET A 240 3.84 29.03 12.29
N VAL A 241 3.56 27.74 12.38
CA VAL A 241 2.44 27.19 13.13
C VAL A 241 2.98 26.44 14.34
N PRO A 242 2.64 26.82 15.57
CA PRO A 242 3.01 26.07 16.76
C PRO A 242 2.45 24.65 16.69
N SER A 243 3.25 23.64 17.01
CA SER A 243 2.73 22.27 17.17
C SER A 243 1.92 22.18 18.47
N GLU A 244 0.85 21.41 18.45
CA GLU A 244 0.03 21.20 19.64
C GLU A 244 0.84 20.51 20.75
N GLN A 245 0.62 20.95 21.99
CA GLN A 245 1.31 20.41 23.17
C GLN A 245 1.10 18.89 23.32
N GLN A 246 -0.08 18.40 22.96
CA GLN A 246 -0.39 16.97 23.02
C GLN A 246 0.52 16.14 22.10
N VAL A 247 0.76 16.60 20.87
CA VAL A 247 1.66 15.91 19.92
C VAL A 247 3.07 15.81 20.50
N THR A 248 3.58 16.89 21.08
CA THR A 248 4.93 16.93 21.67
C THR A 248 5.07 16.07 22.93
N ASN A 249 3.98 15.88 23.68
CA ASN A 249 3.98 15.08 24.90
C ASN A 249 3.99 13.57 24.65
N TYR A 250 3.44 13.12 23.51
CA TYR A 250 3.43 11.69 23.15
C TYR A 250 4.69 11.20 22.45
N LEU A 251 5.51 12.11 21.92
CA LEU A 251 6.73 11.73 21.17
C LEU A 251 7.78 10.99 21.99
N PRO A 252 8.03 11.30 23.28
CA PRO A 252 9.00 10.59 24.08
C PRO A 252 8.67 9.11 24.37
N PHE A 253 7.41 8.71 24.20
CA PHE A 253 6.94 7.34 24.48
C PHE A 253 7.10 6.39 23.28
N ASN A 254 7.45 6.93 22.11
CA ASN A 254 7.56 6.17 20.85
C ASN A 254 8.95 6.28 20.21
N ALA A 255 9.94 6.81 20.92
CA ALA A 255 11.33 6.95 20.46
C ALA A 255 12.20 5.79 20.93
#